data_c46753a167f8b562dd5b5d8a5c64ebc0
#
_entry.id   c46753a167f8b562dd5b5d8a5c64ebc0
#
_cell.length_a   1.000
_cell.length_b   1.000
_cell.length_c   1.000
_cell.angle_alpha   90.00
_cell.angle_beta   90.00
_cell.angle_gamma   90.00
#
_symmetry.space_group_name_H-M   'P 1'
#
loop_
_entity.id
_entity.type
_entity.pdbx_description
1 polymer ?
#
loop_
_entity_poly.entity_id
_entity_poly.type
_entity_poly.pdbx_seq_one_letter_code
_entity_poly.pdbx_strand_id
1 'polypeptide(L)'
;FANLIKRRYNIDYNIVGLGGHVLMQAKINNKFYLSDPNMGLTFNFNIDEYYDNYKNQLIIKEAYTGIGRPDLINSFDESGNRKFKYTGPKAIENTYNPDTITFYANYIKWLMPIFLLLSGLFLRYKIKSY
;
A
#
# COMPACT_ATOMS: atom_id res chain seq x y z
N PHE A 1 -2.22 0.07 -5.96
CA PHE A 1 -3.16 1.12 -6.40
C PHE A 1 -2.43 2.45 -6.61
N ALA A 2 -1.75 3.02 -5.61
CA ALA A 2 -1.06 4.30 -5.68
C ALA A 2 0.00 4.36 -6.81
N ASN A 3 0.84 3.34 -6.95
CA ASN A 3 1.81 3.24 -8.04
C ASN A 3 1.15 3.16 -9.43
N LEU A 4 0.00 2.50 -9.53
CA LEU A 4 -0.75 2.43 -10.78
C LEU A 4 -1.26 3.81 -11.20
N ILE A 5 -1.78 4.59 -10.25
CA ILE A 5 -2.26 5.96 -10.49
C ILE A 5 -1.12 6.86 -10.96
N LYS A 6 0.05 6.79 -10.31
CA LYS A 6 1.22 7.57 -10.71
C LYS A 6 1.67 7.22 -12.13
N ARG A 7 1.82 5.92 -12.43
CA ARG A 7 2.27 5.45 -13.75
C ARG A 7 1.29 5.79 -14.86
N ARG A 8 -0.01 5.66 -14.60
CA ARG A 8 -1.03 5.83 -15.64
C ARG A 8 -1.46 7.28 -15.85
N TYR A 9 -1.47 8.07 -14.79
CA TYR A 9 -2.04 9.42 -14.80
C TYR A 9 -1.04 10.51 -14.39
N ASN A 10 0.20 10.15 -14.07
CA ASN A 10 1.24 11.06 -13.57
C ASN A 10 0.78 11.94 -12.39
N ILE A 11 -0.03 11.37 -11.50
CA ILE A 11 -0.55 12.06 -10.32
C ILE A 11 0.40 11.85 -9.16
N ASP A 12 0.85 12.95 -8.54
CA ASP A 12 1.62 12.89 -7.31
C ASP A 12 0.73 12.50 -6.13
N TYR A 13 1.25 11.59 -5.31
CA TYR A 13 0.55 11.12 -4.13
C TYR A 13 1.49 10.96 -2.94
N ASN A 14 0.92 11.01 -1.75
CA ASN A 14 1.56 10.63 -0.50
C ASN A 14 0.79 9.48 0.15
N ILE A 15 1.48 8.65 0.90
CA ILE A 15 0.85 7.66 1.76
C ILE A 15 0.76 8.23 3.16
N VAL A 16 -0.42 8.16 3.74
CA VAL A 16 -0.73 8.61 5.09
C VAL A 16 -0.93 7.38 5.96
N GLY A 17 0.02 7.12 6.86
CA GLY A 17 -0.10 6.07 7.86
C GLY A 17 -0.89 6.57 9.07
N LEU A 18 -1.94 5.86 9.41
CA LEU A 18 -2.73 6.04 10.63
C LEU A 18 -2.48 4.89 11.59
N GLY A 19 -2.99 4.95 12.80
CA GLY A 19 -2.88 3.86 13.78
C GLY A 19 -3.54 2.57 13.29
N GLY A 20 -2.78 1.71 12.61
CA GLY A 20 -3.28 0.44 12.06
C GLY A 20 -4.02 0.55 10.73
N HIS A 21 -4.07 1.72 10.11
CA HIS A 21 -4.73 1.95 8.82
C HIS A 21 -3.87 2.83 7.90
N VAL A 22 -4.08 2.72 6.59
CA VAL A 22 -3.30 3.45 5.59
C VAL A 22 -4.20 4.09 4.56
N LEU A 23 -4.01 5.37 4.33
CA LEU A 23 -4.72 6.16 3.32
C LEU A 23 -3.75 6.63 2.25
N MET A 24 -4.30 7.09 1.15
CA MET A 24 -3.56 7.77 0.08
C MET A 24 -4.05 9.22 0.00
N GLN A 25 -3.12 10.16 -0.08
CA GLN A 25 -3.40 11.56 -0.37
C GLN A 25 -2.83 11.92 -1.73
N ALA A 26 -3.65 12.44 -2.63
CA ALA A 26 -3.24 12.87 -3.96
C ALA A 26 -3.55 14.35 -4.17
N LYS A 27 -2.75 15.01 -5.02
CA LYS A 27 -3.01 16.39 -5.46
C LYS A 27 -3.36 16.39 -6.94
N ILE A 28 -4.58 16.76 -7.27
CA ILE A 28 -5.11 16.79 -8.64
C ILE A 28 -5.66 18.20 -8.90
N ASN A 29 -5.17 18.86 -9.95
CA ASN A 29 -5.61 20.22 -10.31
C ASN A 29 -5.57 21.20 -9.12
N ASN A 30 -4.48 21.17 -8.36
CA ASN A 30 -4.27 21.99 -7.16
C ASN A 30 -5.22 21.73 -5.98
N LYS A 31 -6.04 20.68 -6.04
CA LYS A 31 -6.90 20.23 -4.94
C LYS A 31 -6.37 18.95 -4.34
N PHE A 32 -6.50 18.84 -3.02
CA PHE A 32 -6.14 17.61 -2.32
C PHE A 32 -7.34 16.68 -2.22
N TYR A 33 -7.03 15.40 -2.31
CA TYR A 33 -7.97 14.30 -2.14
C TYR A 33 -7.37 13.27 -1.19
N LEU A 34 -8.09 12.96 -0.13
CA LEU A 34 -7.76 11.87 0.78
C LEU A 34 -8.59 10.65 0.38
N SER A 35 -7.95 9.53 0.11
CA SER A 35 -8.63 8.32 -0.36
C SER A 35 -8.27 7.10 0.48
N ASP A 36 -9.27 6.29 0.74
CA ASP A 36 -9.15 4.95 1.26
C ASP A 36 -9.50 3.94 0.16
N PRO A 37 -8.51 3.42 -0.57
CA PRO A 37 -8.78 2.48 -1.67
C PRO A 37 -9.36 1.15 -1.20
N ASN A 38 -9.08 0.74 0.06
CA ASN A 38 -9.60 -0.50 0.61
C ASN A 38 -11.11 -0.42 0.89
N MET A 39 -11.57 0.77 1.27
CA MET A 39 -12.97 1.02 1.61
C MET A 39 -13.74 1.69 0.47
N GLY A 40 -13.04 2.07 -0.63
CA GLY A 40 -13.66 2.79 -1.76
C GLY A 40 -14.08 4.21 -1.44
N LEU A 41 -13.52 4.82 -0.39
CA LEU A 41 -13.85 6.16 0.04
C LEU A 41 -12.88 7.19 -0.53
N THR A 42 -13.40 8.39 -0.85
CA THR A 42 -12.58 9.54 -1.27
C THR A 42 -13.18 10.84 -0.76
N PHE A 43 -12.33 11.70 -0.22
CA PHE A 43 -12.69 12.98 0.40
C PHE A 43 -11.98 14.12 -0.29
N ASN A 44 -12.61 15.30 -0.40
CA ASN A 44 -12.11 16.49 -1.10
C ASN A 44 -11.31 17.40 -0.16
N PHE A 45 -10.47 16.82 0.67
CA PHE A 45 -9.58 17.52 1.59
C PHE A 45 -8.35 16.68 1.89
N ASN A 46 -7.31 17.28 2.45
CA ASN A 46 -6.12 16.57 2.92
C ASN A 46 -6.23 16.15 4.39
N ILE A 47 -5.23 15.42 4.86
CA ILE A 47 -5.23 14.94 6.26
C ILE A 47 -5.09 16.09 7.27
N ASP A 48 -4.36 17.14 6.92
CA ASP A 48 -4.20 18.31 7.81
C ASP A 48 -5.54 19.04 7.94
N GLU A 49 -6.25 19.25 6.82
CA GLU A 49 -7.61 19.81 6.82
C GLU A 49 -8.63 18.96 7.57
N TYR A 50 -8.42 17.66 7.69
CA TYR A 50 -9.23 16.79 8.54
C TYR A 50 -9.08 17.18 10.01
N TYR A 51 -7.84 17.39 10.49
CA TYR A 51 -7.61 17.76 11.90
C TYR A 51 -8.03 19.18 12.23
N ASP A 52 -7.84 20.10 11.30
CA ASP A 52 -8.13 21.50 11.50
C ASP A 52 -9.63 21.85 11.40
N ASN A 53 -10.44 20.94 10.83
CA ASN A 53 -11.84 21.23 10.53
C ASN A 53 -12.79 20.14 11.01
N TYR A 54 -13.54 20.47 12.06
CA TYR A 54 -14.55 19.58 12.65
C TYR A 54 -15.58 19.05 11.63
N LYS A 55 -15.93 19.84 10.61
CA LYS A 55 -16.86 19.39 9.55
C LYS A 55 -16.25 18.22 8.76
N ASN A 56 -14.96 18.25 8.48
CA ASN A 56 -14.26 17.17 7.78
C ASN A 56 -14.21 15.90 8.65
N GLN A 57 -14.06 16.06 9.96
CA GLN A 57 -14.12 14.93 10.90
C GLN A 57 -15.50 14.26 10.89
N LEU A 58 -16.58 15.05 10.86
CA LEU A 58 -17.95 14.51 10.74
C LEU A 58 -18.14 13.77 9.42
N ILE A 59 -17.67 14.29 8.30
CA ILE A 59 -17.77 13.64 6.99
C ILE A 59 -17.09 12.26 7.01
N ILE A 60 -15.91 12.16 7.58
CA ILE A 60 -15.20 10.88 7.72
C ILE A 60 -15.99 9.92 8.63
N LYS A 61 -16.45 10.42 9.78
CA LYS A 61 -17.23 9.62 10.71
C LYS A 61 -18.50 9.05 10.06
N GLU A 62 -19.23 9.86 9.35
CA GLU A 62 -20.45 9.44 8.63
C GLU A 62 -20.12 8.42 7.53
N ALA A 63 -19.07 8.65 6.74
CA ALA A 63 -18.67 7.76 5.66
C ALA A 63 -18.28 6.37 6.19
N TYR A 64 -17.42 6.28 7.19
CA TYR A 64 -17.00 4.99 7.76
C TYR A 64 -18.14 4.28 8.50
N THR A 65 -19.01 5.03 9.18
CA THR A 65 -20.21 4.45 9.80
C THR A 65 -21.16 3.91 8.73
N GLY A 66 -21.35 4.65 7.64
CA GLY A 66 -22.23 4.25 6.54
C GLY A 66 -21.81 2.97 5.83
N ILE A 67 -20.51 2.67 5.79
CA ILE A 67 -19.99 1.40 5.24
C ILE A 67 -19.83 0.29 6.29
N GLY A 68 -20.31 0.51 7.54
CA GLY A 68 -20.24 -0.48 8.61
C GLY A 68 -18.85 -0.66 9.23
N ARG A 69 -17.94 0.33 9.10
CA ARG A 69 -16.57 0.29 9.64
C ARG A 69 -16.25 1.46 10.58
N PRO A 70 -17.09 1.70 11.61
CA PRO A 70 -16.85 2.76 12.59
C PRO A 70 -15.56 2.54 13.41
N ASP A 71 -15.06 1.31 13.49
CA ASP A 71 -13.80 0.93 14.11
C ASP A 71 -12.60 1.68 13.53
N LEU A 72 -12.61 1.97 12.24
CA LEU A 72 -11.51 2.68 11.56
C LEU A 72 -11.45 4.18 11.91
N ILE A 73 -12.52 4.76 12.46
CA ILE A 73 -12.52 6.15 12.89
C ILE A 73 -11.47 6.38 13.99
N ASN A 74 -11.28 5.40 14.87
CA ASN A 74 -10.29 5.48 15.94
C ASN A 74 -8.84 5.56 15.40
N SER A 75 -8.61 5.13 14.15
CA SER A 75 -7.30 5.27 13.50
C SER A 75 -6.94 6.72 13.20
N PHE A 76 -7.91 7.62 13.15
CA PHE A 76 -7.71 9.04 12.95
C PHE A 76 -7.48 9.81 14.28
N ASP A 77 -7.63 9.17 15.42
CA ASP A 77 -7.40 9.81 16.70
C ASP A 77 -5.91 10.16 16.87
N GLU A 78 -5.62 11.44 17.03
CA GLU A 78 -4.28 11.99 17.20
C GLU A 78 -3.59 11.46 18.46
N SER A 79 -4.34 11.15 19.52
CA SER A 79 -3.84 10.57 20.76
C SER A 79 -3.35 9.14 20.59
N GLY A 80 -3.95 8.38 19.69
CA GLY A 80 -3.54 7.03 19.29
C GLY A 80 -2.44 7.00 18.22
N ASN A 81 -2.35 8.04 17.41
CA ASN A 81 -1.46 8.16 16.25
C ASN A 81 -0.27 9.06 16.54
N ARG A 82 0.59 8.63 17.40
CA ARG A 82 1.76 9.43 17.80
C ARG A 82 2.77 9.71 16.68
N LYS A 83 2.58 9.20 15.47
CA LYS A 83 3.48 9.49 14.33
C LYS A 83 2.77 9.32 12.99
N PHE A 84 2.25 10.39 12.42
CA PHE A 84 2.06 10.45 10.98
C PHE A 84 3.42 10.35 10.30
N LYS A 85 3.63 9.35 9.51
CA LYS A 85 4.75 9.31 8.61
C LYS A 85 4.20 9.48 7.21
N TYR A 86 4.25 10.70 6.68
CA TYR A 86 4.14 10.90 5.25
C TYR A 86 5.31 10.17 4.59
N THR A 87 5.02 9.10 3.90
CA THR A 87 5.99 8.46 3.03
C THR A 87 5.66 8.91 1.62
N GLY A 88 6.47 9.82 1.10
CA GLY A 88 6.34 10.24 -0.29
C GLY A 88 6.61 9.07 -1.26
N PRO A 89 6.29 9.26 -2.56
CA PRO A 89 6.49 8.24 -3.60
C PRO A 89 7.89 7.61 -3.60
N LYS A 90 8.93 8.41 -3.29
CA LYS A 90 10.32 7.95 -3.21
C LYS A 90 10.60 6.94 -2.09
N ALA A 91 9.87 6.99 -0.98
CA ALA A 91 10.06 6.03 0.11
C ALA A 91 9.56 4.63 -0.27
N ILE A 92 8.52 4.54 -1.09
CA ILE A 92 7.99 3.28 -1.61
C ILE A 92 8.89 2.74 -2.73
N GLU A 93 9.40 3.62 -3.60
CA GLU A 93 10.34 3.22 -4.66
C GLU A 93 11.63 2.61 -4.09
N ASN A 94 12.11 3.11 -2.95
CA ASN A 94 13.35 2.63 -2.33
C ASN A 94 13.16 1.41 -1.42
N THR A 95 11.97 1.17 -0.87
CA THR A 95 11.73 0.07 0.07
C THR A 95 11.02 -1.13 -0.55
N TYR A 96 10.31 -0.94 -1.64
CA TYR A 96 9.53 -2.00 -2.27
C TYR A 96 9.36 -1.72 -3.77
N ASN A 97 10.21 -2.32 -4.59
CA ASN A 97 9.96 -2.40 -6.03
C ASN A 97 9.19 -3.71 -6.32
N PRO A 98 7.86 -3.67 -6.41
CA PRO A 98 7.05 -4.86 -6.64
C PRO A 98 7.44 -5.54 -7.97
N ASP A 99 7.92 -4.78 -8.96
CA ASP A 99 8.35 -5.33 -10.24
C ASP A 99 9.62 -6.17 -10.06
N THR A 100 10.54 -5.75 -9.19
CA THR A 100 11.75 -6.53 -8.90
C THR A 100 11.42 -7.83 -8.17
N ILE A 101 10.55 -7.77 -7.15
CA ILE A 101 10.14 -8.97 -6.42
C ILE A 101 9.32 -9.90 -7.32
N THR A 102 8.39 -9.38 -8.09
CA THR A 102 7.60 -10.16 -9.05
C THR A 102 8.49 -10.78 -10.13
N PHE A 103 9.51 -10.04 -10.59
CA PHE A 103 10.50 -10.53 -11.51
C PHE A 103 11.27 -11.73 -10.92
N TYR A 104 11.87 -11.57 -9.73
CA TYR A 104 12.58 -12.66 -9.06
C TYR A 104 11.68 -13.84 -8.70
N ALA A 105 10.47 -13.59 -8.22
CA ALA A 105 9.51 -14.65 -7.93
C ALA A 105 9.14 -15.47 -9.18
N ASN A 106 8.97 -14.82 -10.33
CA ASN A 106 8.72 -15.51 -11.59
C ASN A 106 9.92 -16.34 -12.06
N TYR A 107 11.14 -15.84 -11.88
CA TYR A 107 12.35 -16.64 -12.18
C TYR A 107 12.50 -17.83 -11.25
N ILE A 108 12.35 -17.64 -9.95
CA ILE A 108 12.44 -18.71 -8.95
C ILE A 108 11.39 -19.79 -9.23
N LYS A 109 10.16 -19.40 -9.57
CA LYS A 109 9.08 -20.32 -9.93
C LYS A 109 9.45 -21.30 -11.04
N TRP A 110 10.21 -20.86 -12.03
CA TRP A 110 10.62 -21.68 -13.15
C TRP A 110 11.97 -22.39 -12.95
N LEU A 111 12.91 -21.74 -12.26
CA LEU A 111 14.25 -22.32 -12.03
C LEU A 111 14.24 -23.38 -10.94
N MET A 112 13.41 -23.26 -9.92
CA MET A 112 13.35 -24.22 -8.80
C MET A 112 13.02 -25.67 -9.26
N PRO A 113 11.98 -25.91 -10.07
CA PRO A 113 11.70 -27.26 -10.58
C PRO A 113 12.85 -27.84 -11.41
N ILE A 114 13.50 -27.01 -12.24
CA ILE A 114 14.66 -27.45 -13.06
C ILE A 114 15.82 -27.83 -12.15
N PHE A 115 16.12 -27.01 -11.14
CA PHE A 115 17.19 -27.29 -10.19
C PHE A 115 16.94 -28.57 -9.39
N LEU A 116 15.71 -28.79 -8.92
CA LEU A 116 15.31 -30.01 -8.22
C LEU A 116 15.44 -31.25 -9.10
N LEU A 117 15.05 -31.15 -10.37
CA LEU A 117 15.14 -32.24 -11.34
C LEU A 117 16.61 -32.62 -11.62
N LEU A 118 17.47 -31.62 -11.85
CA LEU A 118 18.91 -31.82 -12.05
C LEU A 118 19.58 -32.42 -10.81
N SER A 119 19.23 -31.94 -9.63
CA SER A 119 19.74 -32.47 -8.35
C SER A 119 19.34 -33.93 -8.15
N GLY A 120 18.08 -34.26 -8.48
CA GLY A 120 17.58 -35.64 -8.42
C GLY A 120 18.30 -36.59 -9.40
N LEU A 121 18.54 -36.13 -10.61
CA LEU A 121 19.30 -36.90 -11.63
C LEU A 121 20.76 -37.13 -11.18
N PHE A 122 21.40 -36.07 -10.64
CA PHE A 122 22.77 -36.15 -10.14
C PHE A 122 22.90 -37.16 -8.98
N LEU A 123 21.98 -37.12 -8.01
CA LEU A 123 21.92 -38.06 -6.90
C LEU A 123 21.73 -39.49 -7.40
N ARG A 124 20.82 -39.71 -8.35
CA ARG A 124 20.58 -41.03 -8.96
C ARG A 124 21.81 -41.58 -9.70
N TYR A 125 22.54 -40.70 -10.41
CA TYR A 125 23.77 -41.06 -11.08
C TYR A 125 24.85 -41.54 -10.07
N LYS A 126 25.01 -40.75 -8.99
CA LYS A 126 26.00 -41.06 -7.95
C LYS A 126 25.69 -42.37 -7.21
N ILE A 127 24.42 -42.67 -6.97
CA ILE A 127 24.01 -43.93 -6.32
C ILE A 127 24.26 -45.18 -7.22
N LYS A 128 24.16 -45.02 -8.55
CA LYS A 128 24.43 -46.12 -9.48
C LYS A 128 25.92 -46.39 -9.73
N SER A 129 26.79 -45.47 -9.35
CA SER A 129 28.25 -45.59 -9.54
C SER A 129 28.97 -46.21 -8.32
N TYR A 130 28.22 -46.57 -7.30
CA TYR A 130 28.65 -47.41 -6.17
C TYR A 130 28.02 -48.81 -6.26
#